data_d47c0dee4cf92b2261ead2de9aacbb00
#
_entry.id   d47c0dee4cf92b2261ead2de9aacbb00
#
_cell.length_a   1.000
_cell.length_b   1.000
_cell.length_c   1.000
_cell.angle_alpha   90.00
_cell.angle_beta   90.00
_cell.angle_gamma   90.00
#
_symmetry.space_group_name_H-M   'P 1'
#
loop_
_entity.id
_entity.type
_entity.pdbx_description
1 polymer ?
#
loop_
_entity_poly.entity_id
_entity_poly.type
_entity_poly.pdbx_seq_one_letter_code
_entity_poly.pdbx_strand_id
1 'polypeptide(L)'
;MKKFGKVVVKLRIPILVLSFLLLIPSVLGYFNTRVNYDILYYLPSDIDTMQGQDILLDDFGKGAYAMVVVDGMNKSNVSKLVKKVEGVDHVASVISYSGIVGDDVPSEILPDKFRSYFENEDSGATLFAIFFDDTTSSDDTMKAIQEVRDVTDNQCYIAGMSAVVTDTKTMAEKETPFYVLVAVVLVCIVLAIFMDSFLVPVFFMLSIGMAIVYNLGSNYFLGEVSYITKALAAVLQLGVNSQIGRACNSGLFYILMAQLQGS
;
A
#
# COMPACT_ATOMS: atom_id res chain seq x y z
N MET A 1 28.03 -21.98 -24.75
CA MET A 1 28.16 -21.44 -23.38
C MET A 1 29.55 -20.93 -23.02
N LYS A 2 30.67 -21.63 -23.31
CA LYS A 2 32.05 -21.17 -22.96
C LYS A 2 32.45 -19.82 -23.61
N LYS A 3 31.97 -19.47 -24.83
CA LYS A 3 32.27 -18.20 -25.51
C LYS A 3 31.54 -17.02 -24.84
N PHE A 4 30.28 -17.20 -24.44
CA PHE A 4 29.50 -16.19 -23.74
C PHE A 4 30.09 -15.82 -22.38
N GLY A 5 30.47 -16.83 -21.56
CA GLY A 5 31.13 -16.59 -20.27
C GLY A 5 32.43 -15.79 -20.39
N LYS A 6 33.26 -16.09 -21.43
CA LYS A 6 34.50 -15.30 -21.68
C LYS A 6 34.22 -13.85 -22.04
N VAL A 7 33.14 -13.56 -22.79
CA VAL A 7 32.73 -12.19 -23.13
C VAL A 7 32.26 -11.44 -21.89
N VAL A 8 31.44 -12.07 -21.05
CA VAL A 8 30.95 -11.47 -19.79
C VAL A 8 32.12 -11.13 -18.86
N VAL A 9 33.07 -12.05 -18.70
CA VAL A 9 34.27 -11.82 -17.85
C VAL A 9 35.12 -10.67 -18.43
N LYS A 10 35.27 -10.58 -19.76
CA LYS A 10 36.02 -9.49 -20.42
C LYS A 10 35.33 -8.14 -20.25
N LEU A 11 33.99 -8.12 -20.27
CA LEU A 11 33.17 -6.91 -20.15
C LEU A 11 32.71 -6.62 -18.71
N ARG A 12 33.30 -7.26 -17.69
CA ARG A 12 32.87 -7.14 -16.28
C ARG A 12 32.80 -5.70 -15.78
N ILE A 13 33.82 -4.88 -16.12
CA ILE A 13 33.88 -3.47 -15.68
C ILE A 13 32.81 -2.62 -16.38
N PRO A 14 32.71 -2.63 -17.73
CA PRO A 14 31.61 -1.91 -18.42
C PRO A 14 30.20 -2.33 -17.95
N ILE A 15 29.95 -3.62 -17.74
CA ILE A 15 28.66 -4.11 -17.22
C ILE A 15 28.39 -3.57 -15.84
N LEU A 16 29.36 -3.56 -14.95
CA LEU A 16 29.21 -3.07 -13.59
C LEU A 16 28.97 -1.55 -13.58
N VAL A 17 29.71 -0.79 -14.38
CA VAL A 17 29.50 0.67 -14.52
C VAL A 17 28.10 0.96 -15.07
N LEU A 18 27.67 0.23 -16.12
CA LEU A 18 26.32 0.38 -16.69
C LEU A 18 25.23 0.05 -15.66
N SER A 19 25.41 -1.00 -14.85
CA SER A 19 24.48 -1.34 -13.79
C SER A 19 24.33 -0.19 -12.78
N PHE A 20 25.44 0.36 -12.28
CA PHE A 20 25.37 1.50 -11.35
C PHE A 20 24.75 2.75 -12.00
N LEU A 21 25.02 2.99 -13.29
CA LEU A 21 24.46 4.13 -14.01
C LEU A 21 22.93 3.98 -14.18
N LEU A 22 22.43 2.78 -14.43
CA LEU A 22 20.99 2.48 -14.52
C LEU A 22 20.29 2.52 -13.15
N LEU A 23 21.02 2.43 -12.04
CA LEU A 23 20.44 2.54 -10.71
C LEU A 23 19.85 3.93 -10.45
N ILE A 24 20.48 4.98 -10.98
CA ILE A 24 20.03 6.37 -10.79
C ILE A 24 18.60 6.58 -11.33
N PRO A 25 18.30 6.33 -12.63
CA PRO A 25 16.94 6.47 -13.14
C PRO A 25 15.96 5.50 -12.48
N SER A 26 16.39 4.30 -12.07
CA SER A 26 15.53 3.35 -11.39
C SER A 26 15.12 3.80 -9.99
N VAL A 27 16.02 4.42 -9.23
CA VAL A 27 15.69 5.02 -7.93
C VAL A 27 14.70 6.18 -8.11
N LEU A 28 14.93 7.06 -9.09
CA LEU A 28 14.01 8.14 -9.39
C LEU A 28 12.64 7.62 -9.81
N GLY A 29 12.59 6.58 -10.65
CA GLY A 29 11.35 5.91 -11.04
C GLY A 29 10.62 5.31 -9.85
N TYR A 30 11.32 4.67 -8.93
CA TYR A 30 10.73 4.09 -7.72
C TYR A 30 9.98 5.13 -6.87
N PHE A 31 10.57 6.30 -6.64
CA PHE A 31 9.93 7.36 -5.85
C PHE A 31 8.75 8.04 -6.57
N ASN A 32 8.74 8.02 -7.90
CA ASN A 32 7.68 8.63 -8.70
C ASN A 32 6.59 7.64 -9.14
N THR A 33 6.73 6.35 -8.84
CA THR A 33 5.71 5.33 -9.15
C THR A 33 4.61 5.37 -8.11
N ARG A 34 3.38 5.63 -8.53
CA ARG A 34 2.19 5.59 -7.67
C ARG A 34 1.83 4.13 -7.34
N VAL A 35 1.53 3.87 -6.07
CA VAL A 35 1.05 2.56 -5.63
C VAL A 35 -0.45 2.65 -5.39
N ASN A 36 -1.21 1.87 -6.14
CA ASN A 36 -2.65 1.82 -6.02
C ASN A 36 -3.05 0.77 -4.96
N TYR A 37 -3.77 1.19 -3.95
CA TYR A 37 -4.27 0.35 -2.86
C TYR A 37 -5.73 -0.06 -3.05
N ASP A 38 -6.40 0.41 -4.12
CA ASP A 38 -7.78 0.09 -4.40
C ASP A 38 -7.90 -1.25 -5.15
N ILE A 39 -8.58 -2.19 -4.53
CA ILE A 39 -8.86 -3.49 -5.17
C ILE A 39 -9.93 -3.31 -6.28
N LEU A 40 -10.84 -2.36 -6.13
CA LEU A 40 -11.92 -2.10 -7.08
C LEU A 40 -11.40 -1.56 -8.42
N TYR A 41 -10.26 -0.88 -8.42
CA TYR A 41 -9.59 -0.37 -9.62
C TYR A 41 -9.31 -1.47 -10.67
N TYR A 42 -9.16 -2.73 -10.24
CA TYR A 42 -8.90 -3.87 -11.14
C TYR A 42 -10.18 -4.55 -11.66
N LEU A 43 -11.35 -4.04 -11.28
CA LEU A 43 -12.61 -4.53 -11.83
C LEU A 43 -12.85 -3.96 -13.23
N PRO A 44 -13.50 -4.69 -14.12
CA PRO A 44 -13.91 -4.17 -15.42
C PRO A 44 -14.82 -2.94 -15.27
N SER A 45 -14.59 -1.91 -16.08
CA SER A 45 -15.35 -0.66 -16.03
C SER A 45 -16.80 -0.78 -16.49
N ASP A 46 -17.16 -1.90 -17.11
CA ASP A 46 -18.51 -2.18 -17.65
C ASP A 46 -19.47 -2.78 -16.61
N ILE A 47 -19.02 -3.10 -15.41
CA ILE A 47 -19.89 -3.59 -14.35
C ILE A 47 -20.68 -2.45 -13.69
N ASP A 48 -21.92 -2.74 -13.26
CA ASP A 48 -22.85 -1.78 -12.66
C ASP A 48 -22.24 -1.03 -11.47
N THR A 49 -21.41 -1.69 -10.66
CA THR A 49 -20.75 -1.08 -9.50
C THR A 49 -19.80 0.05 -9.91
N MET A 50 -18.99 -0.16 -10.96
CA MET A 50 -18.05 0.84 -11.45
C MET A 50 -18.78 2.00 -12.11
N GLN A 51 -19.80 1.70 -12.95
CA GLN A 51 -20.64 2.74 -13.54
C GLN A 51 -21.36 3.60 -12.47
N GLY A 52 -21.87 2.94 -11.41
CA GLY A 52 -22.47 3.65 -10.28
C GLY A 52 -21.49 4.54 -9.53
N GLN A 53 -20.24 4.13 -9.38
CA GLN A 53 -19.19 4.95 -8.77
C GLN A 53 -18.84 6.16 -9.63
N ASP A 54 -18.75 5.99 -10.95
CA ASP A 54 -18.47 7.08 -11.88
C ASP A 54 -19.60 8.11 -11.85
N ILE A 55 -20.87 7.67 -11.84
CA ILE A 55 -22.04 8.56 -11.70
C ILE A 55 -22.01 9.32 -10.37
N LEU A 56 -21.67 8.64 -9.25
CA LEU A 56 -21.58 9.29 -7.95
C LEU A 56 -20.49 10.36 -7.92
N LEU A 57 -19.36 10.11 -8.57
CA LEU A 57 -18.27 11.06 -8.65
C LEU A 57 -18.58 12.22 -9.61
N ASP A 58 -18.96 11.92 -10.85
CA ASP A 58 -19.08 12.90 -11.92
C ASP A 58 -20.35 13.78 -11.78
N ASP A 59 -21.50 13.16 -11.43
CA ASP A 59 -22.79 13.86 -11.35
C ASP A 59 -23.06 14.43 -9.95
N PHE A 60 -22.58 13.76 -8.89
CA PHE A 60 -22.87 14.16 -7.51
C PHE A 60 -21.66 14.69 -6.74
N GLY A 61 -20.45 14.63 -7.29
CA GLY A 61 -19.22 15.06 -6.63
C GLY A 61 -18.91 14.26 -5.36
N LYS A 62 -19.28 12.96 -5.33
CA LYS A 62 -19.13 12.05 -4.17
C LYS A 62 -18.45 10.76 -4.60
N GLY A 63 -17.13 10.79 -4.60
CA GLY A 63 -16.33 9.65 -5.09
C GLY A 63 -16.08 8.56 -4.04
N ALA A 64 -15.97 8.94 -2.78
CA ALA A 64 -15.67 8.04 -1.68
C ALA A 64 -16.50 8.36 -0.44
N TYR A 65 -16.63 7.38 0.48
CA TYR A 65 -17.33 7.60 1.72
C TYR A 65 -16.66 6.87 2.91
N ALA A 66 -16.87 7.44 4.10
CA ALA A 66 -16.54 6.82 5.37
C ALA A 66 -17.68 7.04 6.36
N MET A 67 -17.79 6.14 7.35
CA MET A 67 -18.72 6.26 8.45
C MET A 67 -17.96 6.52 9.74
N VAL A 68 -18.44 7.43 10.55
CA VAL A 68 -17.86 7.72 11.86
C VAL A 68 -18.85 7.35 12.94
N VAL A 69 -18.43 6.44 13.80
CA VAL A 69 -19.17 6.08 15.02
C VAL A 69 -18.53 6.83 16.19
N VAL A 70 -19.34 7.58 16.89
CA VAL A 70 -18.94 8.34 18.09
C VAL A 70 -19.55 7.68 19.30
N ASP A 71 -18.71 7.24 20.24
CA ASP A 71 -19.14 6.54 21.44
C ASP A 71 -19.15 7.47 22.67
N GLY A 72 -20.30 7.54 23.35
CA GLY A 72 -20.47 8.24 24.63
C GLY A 72 -20.26 9.76 24.60
N MET A 73 -20.30 10.41 23.45
CA MET A 73 -20.16 11.86 23.33
C MET A 73 -21.51 12.56 23.41
N ASN A 74 -21.55 13.73 24.07
CA ASN A 74 -22.75 14.56 24.13
C ASN A 74 -23.11 15.11 22.71
N LYS A 75 -24.41 15.15 22.38
CA LYS A 75 -24.94 15.63 21.09
C LYS A 75 -24.39 16.99 20.65
N SER A 76 -24.28 17.96 21.58
CA SER A 76 -23.68 19.27 21.27
C SER A 76 -22.22 19.18 20.86
N ASN A 77 -21.47 18.22 21.40
CA ASN A 77 -20.07 18.01 21.03
C ASN A 77 -19.97 17.27 19.68
N VAL A 78 -20.88 16.31 19.42
CA VAL A 78 -20.98 15.64 18.12
C VAL A 78 -21.26 16.67 17.00
N SER A 79 -22.20 17.60 17.22
CA SER A 79 -22.49 18.67 16.25
C SER A 79 -21.27 19.56 15.99
N LYS A 80 -20.51 19.91 17.03
CA LYS A 80 -19.25 20.67 16.86
C LYS A 80 -18.19 19.86 16.11
N LEU A 81 -18.12 18.57 16.37
CA LEU A 81 -17.20 17.66 15.68
C LEU A 81 -17.56 17.56 14.19
N VAL A 82 -18.83 17.38 13.86
CA VAL A 82 -19.32 17.36 12.48
C VAL A 82 -18.90 18.63 11.74
N LYS A 83 -19.08 19.82 12.34
CA LYS A 83 -18.63 21.09 11.74
C LYS A 83 -17.12 21.18 11.53
N LYS A 84 -16.32 20.56 12.42
CA LYS A 84 -14.86 20.48 12.21
C LYS A 84 -14.51 19.55 11.05
N VAL A 85 -15.20 18.41 10.95
CA VAL A 85 -15.01 17.45 9.87
C VAL A 85 -15.42 18.01 8.52
N GLU A 86 -16.52 18.78 8.47
CA GLU A 86 -16.94 19.50 7.27
C GLU A 86 -15.92 20.55 6.79
N GLY A 87 -15.08 21.04 7.68
CA GLY A 87 -13.99 21.98 7.36
C GLY A 87 -12.69 21.32 6.91
N VAL A 88 -12.61 19.99 6.85
CA VAL A 88 -11.43 19.28 6.35
C VAL A 88 -11.40 19.34 4.82
N ASP A 89 -10.24 19.59 4.26
CA ASP A 89 -10.05 19.62 2.81
C ASP A 89 -10.45 18.27 2.18
N HIS A 90 -11.06 18.32 0.98
CA HIS A 90 -11.56 17.13 0.25
C HIS A 90 -12.75 16.41 0.90
N VAL A 91 -13.37 16.97 1.94
CA VAL A 91 -14.67 16.54 2.43
C VAL A 91 -15.75 17.23 1.64
N ALA A 92 -16.48 16.48 0.79
CA ALA A 92 -17.55 17.01 -0.04
C ALA A 92 -18.82 17.30 0.76
N SER A 93 -19.19 16.43 1.69
CA SER A 93 -20.35 16.61 2.56
C SER A 93 -20.34 15.64 3.74
N VAL A 94 -21.02 16.04 4.83
CA VAL A 94 -21.26 15.18 5.99
C VAL A 94 -22.76 14.98 6.18
N ILE A 95 -23.20 13.74 6.27
CA ILE A 95 -24.59 13.40 6.60
C ILE A 95 -24.63 13.00 8.08
N SER A 96 -25.22 13.87 8.87
CA SER A 96 -25.38 13.69 10.32
C SER A 96 -26.82 14.01 10.73
N TYR A 97 -27.19 13.58 11.95
CA TYR A 97 -28.47 13.94 12.52
C TYR A 97 -28.70 15.47 12.53
N SER A 98 -27.73 16.22 13.04
CA SER A 98 -27.80 17.68 13.11
C SER A 98 -27.87 18.36 11.75
N GLY A 99 -27.19 17.79 10.74
CA GLY A 99 -27.21 18.32 9.37
C GLY A 99 -28.53 18.15 8.65
N ILE A 100 -29.32 17.11 8.98
CA ILE A 100 -30.62 16.84 8.34
C ILE A 100 -31.75 17.50 9.08
N VAL A 101 -31.77 17.44 10.39
CA VAL A 101 -32.93 17.85 11.24
C VAL A 101 -32.67 19.20 11.88
N GLY A 102 -31.43 19.60 12.07
CA GLY A 102 -31.01 20.79 12.80
C GLY A 102 -30.64 20.54 14.23
N ASP A 103 -29.79 21.40 14.79
CA ASP A 103 -29.27 21.30 16.15
C ASP A 103 -30.34 21.52 17.24
N ASP A 104 -31.40 22.23 16.90
CA ASP A 104 -32.45 22.66 17.83
C ASP A 104 -33.62 21.67 17.99
N VAL A 105 -33.66 20.61 17.19
CA VAL A 105 -34.72 19.60 17.20
C VAL A 105 -34.34 18.43 18.13
N PRO A 106 -35.11 18.21 19.22
CA PRO A 106 -34.86 17.05 20.09
C PRO A 106 -35.13 15.73 19.33
N SER A 107 -34.24 14.74 19.50
CA SER A 107 -34.39 13.46 18.82
C SER A 107 -35.63 12.67 19.22
N GLU A 108 -36.18 12.98 20.40
CA GLU A 108 -37.38 12.33 20.96
C GLU A 108 -38.67 12.65 20.15
N ILE A 109 -38.65 13.69 19.35
CA ILE A 109 -39.81 14.08 18.52
C ILE A 109 -39.85 13.27 17.21
N LEU A 110 -38.75 12.65 16.84
CA LEU A 110 -38.66 11.92 15.56
C LEU A 110 -39.12 10.46 15.72
N PRO A 111 -39.63 9.86 14.63
CA PRO A 111 -39.94 8.43 14.64
C PRO A 111 -38.71 7.58 15.01
N ASP A 112 -38.89 6.56 15.84
CA ASP A 112 -37.81 5.68 16.31
C ASP A 112 -37.01 5.07 15.16
N LYS A 113 -37.69 4.72 14.08
CA LYS A 113 -37.06 4.16 12.88
C LYS A 113 -36.06 5.14 12.23
N PHE A 114 -36.35 6.45 12.26
CA PHE A 114 -35.42 7.47 11.72
C PHE A 114 -34.24 7.70 12.68
N ARG A 115 -34.54 7.80 13.97
CA ARG A 115 -33.54 7.99 15.01
C ARG A 115 -32.50 6.85 15.03
N SER A 116 -32.96 5.61 14.87
CA SER A 116 -32.10 4.41 14.88
C SER A 116 -31.05 4.35 13.77
N TYR A 117 -31.15 5.17 12.72
CA TYR A 117 -30.09 5.31 11.72
C TYR A 117 -28.88 6.11 12.21
N PHE A 118 -29.09 7.01 13.17
CA PHE A 118 -28.05 7.93 13.64
C PHE A 118 -27.64 7.70 15.09
N GLU A 119 -28.51 7.13 15.89
CA GLU A 119 -28.29 6.92 17.33
C GLU A 119 -28.65 5.49 17.73
N ASN A 120 -27.76 4.90 18.54
CA ASN A 120 -28.05 3.63 19.21
C ASN A 120 -28.42 3.94 20.66
N GLU A 121 -29.68 3.66 21.06
CA GLU A 121 -30.21 3.94 22.39
C GLU A 121 -29.51 3.12 23.48
N ASP A 122 -29.12 1.89 23.20
CA ASP A 122 -28.52 0.98 24.17
C ASP A 122 -27.08 1.40 24.53
N SER A 123 -26.31 1.85 23.55
CA SER A 123 -24.90 2.24 23.74
C SER A 123 -24.68 3.75 23.85
N GLY A 124 -25.63 4.57 23.47
CA GLY A 124 -25.47 6.02 23.35
C GLY A 124 -24.54 6.45 22.20
N ALA A 125 -24.21 5.53 21.32
CA ALA A 125 -23.34 5.82 20.17
C ALA A 125 -24.09 6.58 19.08
N THR A 126 -23.39 7.51 18.44
CA THR A 126 -23.93 8.33 17.33
C THR A 126 -23.16 8.00 16.04
N LEU A 127 -23.86 7.94 14.91
CA LEU A 127 -23.31 7.67 13.58
C LEU A 127 -23.47 8.90 12.69
N PHE A 128 -22.43 9.25 11.92
CA PHE A 128 -22.53 10.13 10.78
C PHE A 128 -21.68 9.61 9.61
N ALA A 129 -22.05 9.99 8.38
CA ALA A 129 -21.34 9.59 7.17
C ALA A 129 -20.63 10.80 6.55
N ILE A 130 -19.41 10.57 6.09
CA ILE A 130 -18.58 11.55 5.39
C ILE A 130 -18.48 11.12 3.93
N PHE A 131 -18.67 12.03 3.00
CA PHE A 131 -18.41 11.85 1.58
C PHE A 131 -17.23 12.73 1.17
N PHE A 132 -16.37 12.17 0.34
CA PHE A 132 -15.19 12.83 -0.20
C PHE A 132 -15.40 13.17 -1.68
N ASP A 133 -14.68 14.16 -2.16
CA ASP A 133 -14.80 14.69 -3.52
C ASP A 133 -13.99 13.89 -4.57
N ASP A 134 -13.23 12.89 -4.15
CA ASP A 134 -12.43 12.05 -5.03
C ASP A 134 -12.63 10.55 -4.70
N THR A 135 -11.98 9.68 -5.48
CA THR A 135 -12.11 8.23 -5.39
C THR A 135 -11.52 7.66 -4.09
N THR A 136 -11.94 6.46 -3.73
CA THR A 136 -11.54 5.75 -2.49
C THR A 136 -10.03 5.62 -2.32
N SER A 137 -9.27 5.47 -3.40
CA SER A 137 -7.81 5.27 -3.39
C SER A 137 -7.02 6.52 -3.76
N SER A 138 -7.68 7.65 -3.92
CA SER A 138 -7.02 8.94 -4.16
C SER A 138 -6.14 9.32 -2.96
N ASP A 139 -4.99 9.92 -3.26
CA ASP A 139 -4.11 10.43 -2.21
C ASP A 139 -4.78 11.55 -1.40
N ASP A 140 -5.65 12.34 -2.03
CA ASP A 140 -6.42 13.41 -1.39
C ASP A 140 -7.48 12.86 -0.44
N THR A 141 -8.24 11.83 -0.84
CA THR A 141 -9.17 11.12 0.05
C THR A 141 -8.45 10.48 1.24
N MET A 142 -7.32 9.81 1.01
CA MET A 142 -6.55 9.17 2.09
C MET A 142 -5.97 10.20 3.06
N LYS A 143 -5.54 11.35 2.55
CA LYS A 143 -5.08 12.48 3.37
C LYS A 143 -6.22 13.06 4.18
N ALA A 144 -7.38 13.32 3.57
CA ALA A 144 -8.57 13.79 4.26
C ALA A 144 -8.98 12.84 5.40
N ILE A 145 -8.94 11.53 5.21
CA ILE A 145 -9.22 10.54 6.27
C ILE A 145 -8.22 10.66 7.43
N GLN A 146 -6.93 10.89 7.16
CA GLN A 146 -5.96 11.12 8.23
C GLN A 146 -6.25 12.43 8.98
N GLU A 147 -6.55 13.51 8.26
CA GLU A 147 -6.94 14.79 8.88
C GLU A 147 -8.24 14.67 9.70
N VAL A 148 -9.22 13.90 9.22
CA VAL A 148 -10.42 13.57 10.02
C VAL A 148 -10.05 12.82 11.31
N ARG A 149 -9.10 11.91 11.29
CA ARG A 149 -8.61 11.22 12.49
C ARG A 149 -7.93 12.17 13.47
N ASP A 150 -7.20 13.15 12.95
CA ASP A 150 -6.50 14.13 13.79
C ASP A 150 -7.47 15.09 14.48
N VAL A 151 -8.62 15.39 13.87
CA VAL A 151 -9.67 16.23 14.48
C VAL A 151 -10.68 15.44 15.31
N THR A 152 -10.69 14.11 15.24
CA THR A 152 -11.53 13.22 16.02
C THR A 152 -10.78 12.70 17.25
N ASP A 153 -11.47 12.55 18.37
CA ASP A 153 -10.91 12.00 19.61
C ASP A 153 -10.95 10.46 19.64
N ASN A 154 -10.34 9.86 20.67
CA ASN A 154 -10.34 8.42 20.92
C ASN A 154 -11.73 7.78 21.09
N GLN A 155 -12.78 8.58 21.18
CA GLN A 155 -14.19 8.15 21.22
C GLN A 155 -14.78 7.96 19.82
N CYS A 156 -14.02 8.23 18.76
CA CYS A 156 -14.48 8.17 17.36
C CYS A 156 -13.80 7.02 16.63
N TYR A 157 -14.62 6.23 15.96
CA TYR A 157 -14.16 5.09 15.13
C TYR A 157 -14.56 5.36 13.69
N ILE A 158 -13.57 5.43 12.80
CA ILE A 158 -13.80 5.65 11.37
C ILE A 158 -13.82 4.30 10.67
N ALA A 159 -14.89 4.01 9.95
CA ALA A 159 -15.11 2.78 9.22
C ALA A 159 -15.53 3.07 7.77
N GLY A 160 -15.61 2.04 6.94
CA GLY A 160 -15.97 2.16 5.51
C GLY A 160 -14.79 1.85 4.59
N MET A 161 -15.08 1.68 3.29
CA MET A 161 -14.07 1.23 2.32
C MET A 161 -12.87 2.18 2.26
N SER A 162 -13.11 3.48 2.24
CA SER A 162 -12.06 4.49 2.15
C SER A 162 -11.13 4.46 3.38
N ALA A 163 -11.70 4.26 4.58
CA ALA A 163 -10.91 4.08 5.80
C ALA A 163 -10.06 2.80 5.76
N VAL A 164 -10.63 1.68 5.29
CA VAL A 164 -9.92 0.39 5.15
C VAL A 164 -8.76 0.50 4.15
N VAL A 165 -8.96 1.16 3.01
CA VAL A 165 -7.90 1.39 2.01
C VAL A 165 -6.77 2.24 2.60
N THR A 166 -7.12 3.32 3.33
CA THR A 166 -6.14 4.18 4.02
C THR A 166 -5.36 3.41 5.09
N ASP A 167 -6.03 2.57 5.88
CA ASP A 167 -5.38 1.73 6.89
C ASP A 167 -4.47 0.70 6.26
N THR A 168 -4.92 0.04 5.18
CA THR A 168 -4.10 -0.93 4.43
C THR A 168 -2.82 -0.27 3.92
N LYS A 169 -2.89 0.94 3.35
CA LYS A 169 -1.73 1.72 2.93
C LYS A 169 -0.79 1.98 4.10
N THR A 170 -1.31 2.56 5.17
CA THR A 170 -0.51 2.94 6.33
C THR A 170 0.17 1.74 6.98
N MET A 171 -0.54 0.62 7.14
CA MET A 171 0.02 -0.63 7.67
C MET A 171 1.06 -1.22 6.72
N ALA A 172 0.78 -1.27 5.41
CA ALA A 172 1.72 -1.79 4.43
C ALA A 172 3.02 -0.97 4.42
N GLU A 173 2.93 0.36 4.43
CA GLU A 173 4.10 1.24 4.44
C GLU A 173 4.93 1.13 5.72
N LYS A 174 4.28 0.93 6.86
CA LYS A 174 4.92 0.82 8.17
C LYS A 174 5.53 -0.56 8.42
N GLU A 175 4.84 -1.62 8.04
CA GLU A 175 5.23 -3.00 8.39
C GLU A 175 6.12 -3.66 7.33
N THR A 176 5.90 -3.36 6.04
CA THR A 176 6.67 -3.99 4.95
C THR A 176 8.19 -3.87 5.12
N PRO A 177 8.78 -2.72 5.49
CA PRO A 177 10.23 -2.61 5.67
C PRO A 177 10.77 -3.56 6.75
N PHE A 178 10.01 -3.76 7.83
CA PHE A 178 10.39 -4.66 8.91
C PHE A 178 10.40 -6.12 8.44
N TYR A 179 9.34 -6.58 7.76
CA TYR A 179 9.28 -7.95 7.23
C TYR A 179 10.35 -8.21 6.17
N VAL A 180 10.62 -7.23 5.31
CA VAL A 180 11.71 -7.32 4.32
C VAL A 180 13.06 -7.45 5.02
N LEU A 181 13.33 -6.67 6.07
CA LEU A 181 14.56 -6.77 6.85
C LEU A 181 14.72 -8.17 7.47
N VAL A 182 13.66 -8.69 8.09
CA VAL A 182 13.67 -10.06 8.67
C VAL A 182 13.95 -11.10 7.60
N ALA A 183 13.30 -11.00 6.43
CA ALA A 183 13.53 -11.91 5.32
C ALA A 183 14.98 -11.87 4.82
N VAL A 184 15.55 -10.67 4.66
CA VAL A 184 16.96 -10.48 4.27
C VAL A 184 17.93 -11.13 5.28
N VAL A 185 17.71 -10.92 6.58
CA VAL A 185 18.54 -11.52 7.64
C VAL A 185 18.46 -13.03 7.59
N LEU A 186 17.25 -13.60 7.46
CA LEU A 186 17.09 -15.07 7.36
C LEU A 186 17.80 -15.64 6.13
N VAL A 187 17.66 -14.98 4.96
CA VAL A 187 18.36 -15.40 3.74
C VAL A 187 19.88 -15.32 3.91
N CYS A 188 20.39 -14.25 4.53
CA CYS A 188 21.83 -14.11 4.83
C CYS A 188 22.34 -15.25 5.74
N ILE A 189 21.60 -15.62 6.78
CA ILE A 189 21.94 -16.71 7.69
C ILE A 189 22.00 -18.04 6.91
N VAL A 190 20.96 -18.33 6.12
CA VAL A 190 20.91 -19.56 5.32
C VAL A 190 22.08 -19.61 4.34
N LEU A 191 22.35 -18.52 3.63
CA LEU A 191 23.48 -18.47 2.69
C LEU A 191 24.83 -18.59 3.40
N ALA A 192 25.02 -18.00 4.59
CA ALA A 192 26.26 -18.11 5.36
C ALA A 192 26.53 -19.53 5.84
N ILE A 193 25.48 -20.32 6.13
CA ILE A 193 25.61 -21.74 6.53
C ILE A 193 26.01 -22.63 5.34
N PHE A 194 25.47 -22.34 4.14
CA PHE A 194 25.65 -23.20 2.97
C PHE A 194 26.82 -22.77 2.07
N MET A 195 27.44 -21.61 2.32
CA MET A 195 28.54 -21.10 1.52
C MET A 195 29.84 -21.02 2.33
N ASP A 196 30.97 -21.41 1.72
CA ASP A 196 32.30 -21.41 2.35
C ASP A 196 32.90 -20.01 2.57
N SER A 197 32.17 -18.94 2.24
CA SER A 197 32.66 -17.55 2.33
C SER A 197 31.57 -16.58 2.77
N PHE A 198 31.85 -15.77 3.77
CA PHE A 198 30.94 -14.70 4.23
C PHE A 198 30.77 -13.53 3.26
N LEU A 199 31.68 -13.36 2.30
CA LEU A 199 31.61 -12.29 1.30
C LEU A 199 30.57 -12.59 0.20
N VAL A 200 30.38 -13.86 -0.14
CA VAL A 200 29.47 -14.28 -1.20
C VAL A 200 28.02 -13.91 -0.89
N PRO A 201 27.46 -14.17 0.31
CA PRO A 201 26.12 -13.71 0.69
C PRO A 201 25.93 -12.20 0.55
N VAL A 202 26.92 -11.38 0.92
CA VAL A 202 26.84 -9.93 0.85
C VAL A 202 26.72 -9.44 -0.60
N PHE A 203 27.59 -9.94 -1.50
CA PHE A 203 27.51 -9.58 -2.93
C PHE A 203 26.23 -10.09 -3.57
N PHE A 204 25.75 -11.24 -3.13
CA PHE A 204 24.50 -11.81 -3.61
C PHE A 204 23.30 -10.95 -3.20
N MET A 205 23.23 -10.53 -1.93
CA MET A 205 22.20 -9.61 -1.45
C MET A 205 22.25 -8.26 -2.13
N LEU A 206 23.44 -7.72 -2.39
CA LEU A 206 23.62 -6.49 -3.15
C LEU A 206 23.03 -6.60 -4.56
N SER A 207 23.32 -7.71 -5.24
CA SER A 207 22.76 -7.99 -6.58
C SER A 207 21.25 -8.11 -6.57
N ILE A 208 20.66 -8.79 -5.56
CA ILE A 208 19.21 -8.87 -5.39
C ILE A 208 18.61 -7.49 -5.12
N GLY A 209 19.23 -6.71 -4.23
CA GLY A 209 18.77 -5.35 -3.93
C GLY A 209 18.75 -4.46 -5.18
N MET A 210 19.79 -4.53 -6.00
CA MET A 210 19.82 -3.82 -7.29
C MET A 210 18.71 -4.30 -8.23
N ALA A 211 18.47 -5.61 -8.33
CA ALA A 211 17.41 -6.18 -9.17
C ALA A 211 16.00 -5.74 -8.71
N ILE A 212 15.76 -5.66 -7.38
CA ILE A 212 14.51 -5.14 -6.82
C ILE A 212 14.32 -3.66 -7.20
N VAL A 213 15.37 -2.83 -7.05
CA VAL A 213 15.31 -1.41 -7.41
C VAL A 213 15.05 -1.23 -8.91
N TYR A 214 15.67 -2.02 -9.77
CA TYR A 214 15.40 -1.97 -11.22
C TYR A 214 13.96 -2.34 -11.54
N ASN A 215 13.45 -3.41 -10.94
CA ASN A 215 12.08 -3.87 -11.16
C ASN A 215 11.07 -2.80 -10.71
N LEU A 216 11.20 -2.33 -9.48
CA LEU A 216 10.29 -1.32 -8.94
C LEU A 216 10.41 0.02 -9.67
N GLY A 217 11.64 0.43 -10.05
CA GLY A 217 11.86 1.66 -10.79
C GLY A 217 11.38 1.62 -12.24
N SER A 218 11.41 0.44 -12.89
CA SER A 218 10.86 0.29 -14.26
C SER A 218 9.34 0.39 -14.31
N ASN A 219 8.65 0.18 -13.20
CA ASN A 219 7.21 0.33 -13.11
C ASN A 219 6.72 1.77 -13.33
N TYR A 220 7.61 2.76 -13.19
CA TYR A 220 7.29 4.15 -13.54
C TYR A 220 6.76 4.29 -14.97
N PHE A 221 7.26 3.51 -15.91
CA PHE A 221 6.80 3.52 -17.31
C PHE A 221 5.42 2.86 -17.48
N LEU A 222 4.94 2.11 -16.49
CA LEU A 222 3.61 1.49 -16.48
C LEU A 222 2.55 2.38 -15.79
N GLY A 223 2.97 3.50 -15.17
CA GLY A 223 2.13 4.45 -14.47
C GLY A 223 1.89 4.06 -13.01
N GLU A 224 0.97 3.16 -12.76
CA GLU A 224 0.59 2.71 -11.42
C GLU A 224 0.91 1.23 -11.19
N VAL A 225 1.17 0.88 -9.93
CA VAL A 225 1.44 -0.50 -9.51
C VAL A 225 0.54 -0.86 -8.33
N SER A 226 -0.09 -2.04 -8.39
CA SER A 226 -0.83 -2.56 -7.25
C SER A 226 0.07 -2.77 -6.03
N TYR A 227 -0.45 -2.46 -4.84
CA TYR A 227 0.23 -2.74 -3.59
C TYR A 227 0.56 -4.24 -3.43
N ILE A 228 -0.31 -5.13 -3.92
CA ILE A 228 -0.07 -6.58 -3.94
C ILE A 228 1.15 -6.91 -4.81
N THR A 229 1.23 -6.33 -6.02
CA THR A 229 2.37 -6.52 -6.93
C THR A 229 3.66 -5.98 -6.31
N LYS A 230 3.62 -4.82 -5.66
CA LYS A 230 4.77 -4.23 -4.96
C LYS A 230 5.29 -5.14 -3.83
N ALA A 231 4.39 -5.66 -2.99
CA ALA A 231 4.74 -6.55 -1.89
C ALA A 231 5.27 -7.91 -2.39
N LEU A 232 4.58 -8.52 -3.36
CA LEU A 232 4.98 -9.81 -3.93
C LEU A 232 6.27 -9.73 -4.72
N ALA A 233 6.54 -8.64 -5.45
CA ALA A 233 7.74 -8.48 -6.25
C ALA A 233 9.01 -8.62 -5.41
N ALA A 234 9.07 -7.99 -4.23
CA ALA A 234 10.20 -8.10 -3.32
C ALA A 234 10.41 -9.55 -2.83
N VAL A 235 9.34 -10.22 -2.39
CA VAL A 235 9.39 -11.59 -1.86
C VAL A 235 9.73 -12.60 -2.96
N LEU A 236 9.10 -12.49 -4.14
CA LEU A 236 9.37 -13.39 -5.26
C LEU A 236 10.80 -13.23 -5.78
N GLN A 237 11.32 -12.01 -5.87
CA GLN A 237 12.70 -11.79 -6.30
C GLN A 237 13.71 -12.36 -5.31
N LEU A 238 13.47 -12.22 -4.00
CA LEU A 238 14.30 -12.90 -2.99
C LEU A 238 14.26 -14.41 -3.17
N GLY A 239 13.08 -14.99 -3.39
CA GLY A 239 12.91 -16.43 -3.59
C GLY A 239 13.57 -16.94 -4.88
N VAL A 240 13.29 -16.33 -6.01
CA VAL A 240 13.81 -16.74 -7.33
C VAL A 240 15.33 -16.58 -7.42
N ASN A 241 15.87 -15.44 -6.97
CA ASN A 241 17.29 -15.19 -7.02
C ASN A 241 18.08 -16.12 -6.08
N SER A 242 17.51 -16.49 -4.93
CA SER A 242 18.13 -17.47 -4.03
C SER A 242 18.25 -18.86 -4.67
N GLN A 243 17.30 -19.23 -5.52
CA GLN A 243 17.35 -20.49 -6.30
C GLN A 243 18.38 -20.45 -7.43
N ILE A 244 18.48 -19.33 -8.15
CA ILE A 244 19.49 -19.12 -9.20
C ILE A 244 20.90 -19.17 -8.60
N GLY A 245 21.12 -18.55 -7.43
CA GLY A 245 22.38 -18.60 -6.71
C GLY A 245 22.79 -20.04 -6.35
N ARG A 246 21.85 -20.85 -5.87
CA ARG A 246 22.10 -22.29 -5.60
C ARG A 246 22.42 -23.08 -6.86
N ALA A 247 21.72 -22.83 -7.94
CA ALA A 247 21.98 -23.49 -9.23
C ALA A 247 23.35 -23.12 -9.79
N CYS A 248 23.77 -21.86 -9.70
CA CYS A 248 25.12 -21.42 -10.09
C CYS A 248 26.20 -22.08 -9.24
N ASN A 249 26.02 -22.17 -7.92
CA ASN A 249 26.97 -22.80 -7.01
C ASN A 249 27.09 -24.31 -7.28
N SER A 250 25.96 -24.99 -7.51
CA SER A 250 25.96 -26.41 -7.91
C SER A 250 26.67 -26.60 -9.24
N GLY A 251 26.44 -25.74 -10.22
CA GLY A 251 27.14 -25.79 -11.50
C GLY A 251 28.65 -25.58 -11.37
N LEU A 252 29.07 -24.64 -10.53
CA LEU A 252 30.49 -24.41 -10.23
C LEU A 252 31.14 -25.61 -9.51
N PHE A 253 30.42 -26.22 -8.57
CA PHE A 253 30.84 -27.41 -7.86
C PHE A 253 31.03 -28.60 -8.81
N TYR A 254 30.08 -28.85 -9.72
CA TYR A 254 30.20 -29.87 -10.75
C TYR A 254 31.40 -29.65 -11.70
N ILE A 255 31.66 -28.39 -12.07
CA ILE A 255 32.82 -28.06 -12.93
C ILE A 255 34.14 -28.27 -12.19
N LEU A 256 34.24 -27.90 -10.92
CA LEU A 256 35.40 -28.11 -10.08
C LEU A 256 35.66 -29.61 -9.84
N MET A 257 34.60 -30.38 -9.53
CA MET A 257 34.73 -31.84 -9.37
C MET A 257 35.13 -32.53 -10.67
N ALA A 258 34.64 -32.12 -11.81
CA ALA A 258 35.02 -32.65 -13.12
C ALA A 258 36.49 -32.32 -13.47
N GLN A 259 37.02 -31.16 -13.03
CA GLN A 259 38.44 -30.84 -13.20
C GLN A 259 39.36 -31.67 -12.27
N LEU A 260 38.91 -32.00 -11.07
CA LEU A 260 39.66 -32.81 -10.12
C LEU A 260 39.67 -34.31 -10.48
N GLN A 261 38.66 -34.80 -11.19
CA GLN A 261 38.59 -36.18 -11.69
C GLN A 261 39.30 -36.41 -13.04
N GLY A 262 39.68 -35.33 -13.72
CA GLY A 262 40.37 -35.37 -15.03
C GLY A 262 41.89 -35.16 -14.94
N SER A 263 42.43 -35.08 -13.76
CA SER A 263 43.87 -35.08 -13.45
C SER A 263 44.24 -36.39 -12.74
#